data_a042be0b28159bfc362d0acbf72ecca1
#
_entry.id   a042be0b28159bfc362d0acbf72ecca1
#
_cell.length_a   1.000
_cell.length_b   1.000
_cell.length_c   1.000
_cell.angle_alpha   90.00
_cell.angle_beta   90.00
_cell.angle_gamma   90.00
#
_symmetry.space_group_name_H-M   'P 1'
#
loop_
_entity.id
_entity.type
_entity.pdbx_description
1 polymer ?
#
loop_
_entity_poly.entity_id
_entity_poly.type
_entity_poly.pdbx_seq_one_letter_code
_entity_poly.pdbx_strand_id
1 'polypeptide(L)'
;LARQLEGSVPVRLTRICLLNGGLFPETHRMRPLQRLLLSPLGAWVARLSSAKRFGQGMAEVFGPNTKPSPQALVDYWTLMSRQQGQHLLHKHIQYIHERRRQRARWVGALQHTPVPLSLIDGVYDPVSGAHMVARFRELLPGRLVTELACGHFPQVEMPEQVLQALTQHWEK
;
A
#
# COMPACT_ATOMS: atom_id res chain seq x y z
N LEU A 1 2.27 -13.47 -7.53
CA LEU A 1 3.60 -14.07 -7.38
C LEU A 1 3.55 -15.43 -6.67
N ALA A 2 3.09 -15.54 -5.40
CA ALA A 2 3.04 -16.82 -4.67
C ALA A 2 2.35 -17.92 -5.49
N ARG A 3 1.17 -17.67 -6.04
CA ARG A 3 0.44 -18.62 -6.88
C ARG A 3 1.19 -19.03 -8.15
N GLN A 4 2.00 -18.14 -8.73
CA GLN A 4 2.84 -18.48 -9.88
C GLN A 4 3.99 -19.41 -9.45
N LEU A 5 4.67 -19.11 -8.35
CA LEU A 5 5.74 -19.98 -7.82
C LEU A 5 5.21 -21.37 -7.43
N GLU A 6 3.96 -21.46 -7.00
CA GLU A 6 3.25 -22.71 -6.69
C GLU A 6 2.73 -23.43 -7.94
N GLY A 7 2.92 -22.88 -9.14
CA GLY A 7 2.40 -23.45 -10.39
C GLY A 7 0.88 -23.43 -10.53
N SER A 8 0.18 -22.69 -9.67
CA SER A 8 -1.29 -22.68 -9.62
C SER A 8 -1.96 -21.68 -10.56
N VAL A 9 -1.20 -20.93 -11.36
CA VAL A 9 -1.69 -20.02 -12.39
C VAL A 9 -0.79 -20.04 -13.61
N PRO A 10 -1.35 -20.02 -14.85
CA PRO A 10 -0.58 -20.08 -16.10
C PRO A 10 -0.05 -18.69 -16.51
N VAL A 11 0.28 -17.83 -15.56
CA VAL A 11 0.78 -16.46 -15.82
C VAL A 11 2.28 -16.43 -15.57
N ARG A 12 3.03 -15.96 -16.55
CA ARG A 12 4.46 -15.70 -16.43
C ARG A 12 4.70 -14.23 -16.10
N LEU A 13 5.18 -13.95 -14.89
CA LEU A 13 5.69 -12.64 -14.54
C LEU A 13 7.13 -12.50 -14.99
N THR A 14 7.44 -11.42 -15.69
CA THR A 14 8.78 -11.13 -16.19
C THR A 14 9.51 -10.13 -15.31
N ARG A 15 8.78 -9.19 -14.72
CA ARG A 15 9.29 -8.18 -13.77
C ARG A 15 8.20 -7.78 -12.78
N ILE A 16 8.62 -7.31 -11.61
CA ILE A 16 7.72 -6.82 -10.55
C ILE A 16 8.28 -5.51 -10.04
N CYS A 17 7.46 -4.46 -10.07
CA CYS A 17 7.73 -3.23 -9.35
C CYS A 17 6.61 -2.99 -8.33
N LEU A 18 6.97 -2.89 -7.08
CA LEU A 18 6.05 -2.61 -5.97
C LEU A 18 6.06 -1.11 -5.71
N LEU A 19 4.87 -0.53 -5.52
CA LEU A 19 4.70 0.87 -5.12
C LEU A 19 4.08 0.90 -3.74
N ASN A 20 4.83 1.38 -2.76
CA ASN A 20 4.44 1.43 -1.36
C ASN A 20 3.77 0.13 -0.85
N GLY A 21 3.05 0.23 0.22
CA GLY A 21 2.21 -0.83 0.74
C GLY A 21 2.87 -1.64 1.86
N GLY A 22 2.03 -2.19 2.71
CA GLY A 22 2.46 -2.96 3.86
C GLY A 22 2.89 -4.38 3.46
N LEU A 23 4.06 -4.53 2.88
CA LEU A 23 4.59 -5.82 2.42
C LEU A 23 4.83 -6.77 3.60
N PHE A 24 5.27 -6.23 4.74
CA PHE A 24 5.63 -6.98 5.93
C PHE A 24 4.67 -6.64 7.07
N PRO A 25 3.86 -7.60 7.55
CA PRO A 25 2.89 -7.35 8.62
C PRO A 25 3.49 -6.79 9.91
N GLU A 26 4.75 -7.12 10.20
CA GLU A 26 5.48 -6.65 11.38
C GLU A 26 5.84 -5.17 11.32
N THR A 27 5.94 -4.57 10.14
CA THR A 27 6.26 -3.14 9.99
C THR A 27 5.03 -2.26 9.89
N HIS A 28 3.83 -2.86 9.76
CA HIS A 28 2.59 -2.10 9.58
C HIS A 28 2.22 -1.28 10.81
N ARG A 29 2.26 0.05 10.69
CA ARG A 29 1.86 0.98 11.74
C ARG A 29 0.36 1.28 11.64
N MET A 30 -0.42 0.48 12.35
CA MET A 30 -1.88 0.56 12.31
C MET A 30 -2.39 1.89 12.91
N ARG A 31 -3.17 2.62 12.12
CA ARG A 31 -3.83 3.86 12.54
C ARG A 31 -5.03 3.58 13.46
N PRO A 32 -5.42 4.54 14.33
CA PRO A 32 -6.54 4.35 15.26
C PRO A 32 -7.85 3.94 14.56
N LEU A 33 -8.19 4.57 13.43
CA LEU A 33 -9.38 4.22 12.64
C LEU A 33 -9.33 2.77 12.12
N GLN A 34 -8.15 2.29 11.71
CA GLN A 34 -8.00 0.89 11.25
C GLN A 34 -8.27 -0.10 12.39
N ARG A 35 -7.79 0.20 13.61
CA ARG A 35 -8.07 -0.63 14.79
C ARG A 35 -9.57 -0.68 15.09
N LEU A 36 -10.24 0.47 15.00
CA LEU A 36 -11.67 0.58 15.26
C LEU A 36 -12.50 -0.16 14.21
N LEU A 37 -12.14 -0.06 12.93
CA LEU A 37 -12.78 -0.80 11.83
C LEU A 37 -12.58 -2.32 11.93
N LEU A 38 -11.48 -2.78 12.53
CA LEU A 38 -11.20 -4.20 12.77
C LEU A 38 -11.91 -4.76 14.01
N SER A 39 -12.46 -3.90 14.87
CA SER A 39 -13.20 -4.31 16.07
C SER A 39 -14.59 -4.85 15.72
N PRO A 40 -15.30 -5.51 16.67
CA PRO A 40 -16.70 -5.90 16.49
C PRO A 40 -17.64 -4.74 16.12
N LEU A 41 -17.27 -3.51 16.48
CA LEU A 41 -18.01 -2.29 16.14
C LEU A 41 -17.70 -1.75 14.73
N GLY A 42 -16.81 -2.40 13.99
CA GLY A 42 -16.31 -1.92 12.70
C GLY A 42 -17.40 -1.62 11.67
N ALA A 43 -18.45 -2.45 11.60
CA ALA A 43 -19.58 -2.22 10.71
C ALA A 43 -20.35 -0.94 11.05
N TRP A 44 -20.53 -0.67 12.32
CA TRP A 44 -21.17 0.55 12.80
C TRP A 44 -20.32 1.79 12.55
N VAL A 45 -19.03 1.70 12.84
CA VAL A 45 -18.04 2.76 12.52
C VAL A 45 -18.01 3.09 11.04
N ALA A 46 -18.03 2.07 10.18
CA ALA A 46 -18.06 2.26 8.73
C ALA A 46 -19.29 3.05 8.25
N ARG A 47 -20.46 2.82 8.87
CA ARG A 47 -21.69 3.57 8.58
C ARG A 47 -21.62 5.05 8.99
N LEU A 48 -20.80 5.38 9.99
CA LEU A 48 -20.59 6.76 10.46
C LEU A 48 -19.51 7.50 9.65
N SER A 49 -18.96 6.89 8.60
CA SER A 49 -18.01 7.55 7.71
C SER A 49 -18.64 8.74 6.99
N SER A 50 -17.88 9.83 6.88
CA SER A 50 -18.28 11.04 6.21
C SER A 50 -17.16 11.58 5.32
N ALA A 51 -17.52 12.38 4.31
CA ALA A 51 -16.55 13.02 3.41
C ALA A 51 -15.46 13.78 4.18
N LYS A 52 -15.84 14.53 5.22
CA LYS A 52 -14.91 15.32 6.04
C LYS A 52 -13.88 14.43 6.74
N ARG A 53 -14.33 13.37 7.44
CA ARG A 53 -13.43 12.44 8.16
C ARG A 53 -12.54 11.65 7.19
N PHE A 54 -13.12 11.23 6.08
CA PHE A 54 -12.37 10.57 5.03
C PHE A 54 -11.29 11.47 4.45
N GLY A 55 -11.63 12.71 4.07
CA GLY A 55 -10.69 13.68 3.54
C GLY A 55 -9.54 13.98 4.50
N GLN A 56 -9.82 14.15 5.80
CA GLN A 56 -8.79 14.32 6.83
C GLN A 56 -7.85 13.09 6.89
N GLY A 57 -8.41 11.89 6.96
CA GLY A 57 -7.62 10.65 7.00
C GLY A 57 -6.78 10.42 5.75
N MET A 58 -7.32 10.78 4.56
CA MET A 58 -6.57 10.74 3.29
C MET A 58 -5.42 11.75 3.31
N ALA A 59 -5.67 13.00 3.65
CA ALA A 59 -4.63 14.04 3.68
C ALA A 59 -3.47 13.71 4.63
N GLU A 60 -3.74 12.96 5.70
CA GLU A 60 -2.71 12.56 6.67
C GLU A 60 -1.71 11.51 6.14
N VAL A 61 -2.08 10.70 5.15
CA VAL A 61 -1.19 9.69 4.56
C VAL A 61 -0.38 10.22 3.38
N PHE A 62 -0.73 11.38 2.84
CA PHE A 62 0.07 12.08 1.84
C PHE A 62 1.30 12.75 2.48
N GLY A 63 2.35 12.94 1.70
CA GLY A 63 3.56 13.64 2.13
C GLY A 63 3.30 15.10 2.58
N PRO A 64 4.23 15.72 3.30
CA PRO A 64 4.04 17.08 3.80
C PRO A 64 3.86 18.12 2.69
N ASN A 65 4.57 17.96 1.57
CA ASN A 65 4.60 18.89 0.44
C ASN A 65 3.77 18.43 -0.77
N THR A 66 3.08 17.30 -0.66
CA THR A 66 2.37 16.64 -1.76
C THR A 66 0.90 16.39 -1.40
N LYS A 67 0.31 17.27 -0.60
CA LYS A 67 -1.07 17.12 -0.14
C LYS A 67 -2.07 17.12 -1.30
N PRO A 68 -3.12 16.29 -1.23
CA PRO A 68 -4.16 16.27 -2.27
C PRO A 68 -4.93 17.59 -2.29
N SER A 69 -5.37 18.01 -3.48
CA SER A 69 -6.25 19.16 -3.60
C SER A 69 -7.62 18.89 -2.94
N PRO A 70 -8.36 19.93 -2.54
CA PRO A 70 -9.74 19.76 -2.05
C PRO A 70 -10.64 19.01 -3.05
N GLN A 71 -10.47 19.29 -4.35
CA GLN A 71 -11.23 18.59 -5.39
C GLN A 71 -10.89 17.10 -5.46
N ALA A 72 -9.61 16.74 -5.39
CA ALA A 72 -9.19 15.34 -5.37
C ALA A 72 -9.79 14.56 -4.17
N LEU A 73 -9.91 15.20 -3.00
CA LEU A 73 -10.55 14.60 -1.84
C LEU A 73 -12.05 14.36 -2.06
N VAL A 74 -12.73 15.27 -2.74
CA VAL A 74 -14.14 15.11 -3.15
C VAL A 74 -14.28 13.95 -4.13
N ASP A 75 -13.40 13.86 -5.11
CA ASP A 75 -13.42 12.82 -6.14
C ASP A 75 -13.18 11.42 -5.49
N TYR A 76 -12.19 11.30 -4.61
CA TYR A 76 -11.94 10.07 -3.86
C TYR A 76 -13.15 9.66 -3.01
N TRP A 77 -13.79 10.61 -2.32
CA TRP A 77 -14.98 10.31 -1.54
C TRP A 77 -16.14 9.86 -2.44
N THR A 78 -16.35 10.52 -3.57
CA THR A 78 -17.40 10.18 -4.54
C THR A 78 -17.23 8.75 -5.05
N LEU A 79 -16.01 8.38 -5.40
CA LEU A 79 -15.71 7.00 -5.84
C LEU A 79 -15.93 5.98 -4.71
N MET A 80 -15.45 6.27 -3.51
CA MET A 80 -15.55 5.36 -2.37
C MET A 80 -16.98 5.20 -1.87
N SER A 81 -17.79 6.27 -1.90
CA SER A 81 -19.17 6.24 -1.41
C SER A 81 -20.16 5.72 -2.44
N ARG A 82 -19.72 5.50 -3.68
CA ARG A 82 -20.58 4.93 -4.73
C ARG A 82 -21.18 3.59 -4.26
N GLN A 83 -22.50 3.44 -4.46
CA GLN A 83 -23.24 2.25 -4.01
C GLN A 83 -23.01 1.91 -2.52
N GLN A 84 -22.86 2.93 -1.70
CA GLN A 84 -22.60 2.78 -0.26
C GLN A 84 -21.29 2.03 0.07
N GLY A 85 -20.27 2.11 -0.80
CA GLY A 85 -18.99 1.41 -0.65
C GLY A 85 -18.28 1.71 0.68
N GLN A 86 -18.46 2.90 1.27
CA GLN A 86 -17.93 3.26 2.57
C GLN A 86 -18.40 2.30 3.68
N HIS A 87 -19.58 1.68 3.57
CA HIS A 87 -20.08 0.71 4.55
C HIS A 87 -19.28 -0.59 4.55
N LEU A 88 -18.50 -0.85 3.49
CA LEU A 88 -17.67 -2.06 3.36
C LEU A 88 -16.26 -1.88 3.95
N LEU A 89 -15.90 -0.70 4.45
CA LEU A 89 -14.56 -0.42 4.98
C LEU A 89 -14.12 -1.44 6.04
N HIS A 90 -15.03 -1.85 6.94
CA HIS A 90 -14.77 -2.87 7.97
C HIS A 90 -14.47 -4.26 7.40
N LYS A 91 -14.95 -4.56 6.19
CA LYS A 91 -14.65 -5.81 5.47
C LYS A 91 -13.31 -5.68 4.74
N HIS A 92 -13.11 -4.56 4.03
CA HIS A 92 -11.89 -4.33 3.29
C HIS A 92 -10.65 -4.32 4.19
N ILE A 93 -10.74 -3.73 5.39
CA ILE A 93 -9.60 -3.64 6.31
C ILE A 93 -9.14 -5.01 6.85
N GLN A 94 -9.89 -6.07 6.68
CA GLN A 94 -9.54 -7.43 7.11
C GLN A 94 -8.25 -7.96 6.46
N TYR A 95 -7.82 -7.35 5.35
CA TYR A 95 -6.53 -7.68 4.72
C TYR A 95 -5.35 -7.58 5.68
N ILE A 96 -5.46 -6.78 6.75
CA ILE A 96 -4.41 -6.68 7.78
C ILE A 96 -4.24 -8.02 8.51
N HIS A 97 -5.35 -8.68 8.85
CA HIS A 97 -5.31 -10.03 9.45
C HIS A 97 -4.85 -11.08 8.42
N GLU A 98 -5.32 -10.96 7.19
CA GLU A 98 -4.93 -11.85 6.09
C GLU A 98 -3.41 -11.83 5.86
N ARG A 99 -2.80 -10.63 5.80
CA ARG A 99 -1.34 -10.50 5.67
C ARG A 99 -0.59 -11.19 6.80
N ARG A 100 -1.06 -11.11 8.04
CA ARG A 100 -0.42 -11.79 9.18
C ARG A 100 -0.50 -13.31 9.04
N ARG A 101 -1.67 -13.83 8.70
CA ARG A 101 -1.87 -15.27 8.49
C ARG A 101 -1.04 -15.82 7.33
N GLN A 102 -0.95 -15.07 6.24
CA GLN A 102 -0.27 -15.48 5.02
C GLN A 102 1.21 -15.02 4.96
N ARG A 103 1.75 -14.48 6.05
CA ARG A 103 3.08 -13.88 6.04
C ARG A 103 4.15 -14.79 5.47
N ALA A 104 4.24 -16.01 5.96
CA ALA A 104 5.26 -16.97 5.50
C ALA A 104 5.17 -17.21 3.98
N ARG A 105 3.96 -17.41 3.48
CA ARG A 105 3.71 -17.66 2.05
C ARG A 105 4.00 -16.43 1.19
N TRP A 106 3.52 -15.24 1.58
CA TRP A 106 3.64 -14.06 0.73
C TRP A 106 5.03 -13.44 0.81
N VAL A 107 5.62 -13.33 1.99
CA VAL A 107 6.99 -12.83 2.15
C VAL A 107 8.00 -13.84 1.60
N GLY A 108 7.79 -15.14 1.84
CA GLY A 108 8.60 -16.18 1.24
C GLY A 108 8.60 -16.14 -0.29
N ALA A 109 7.45 -15.83 -0.91
CA ALA A 109 7.39 -15.64 -2.36
C ALA A 109 8.22 -14.45 -2.86
N LEU A 110 8.29 -13.35 -2.10
CA LEU A 110 9.18 -12.22 -2.43
C LEU A 110 10.65 -12.59 -2.28
N GLN A 111 11.01 -13.38 -1.26
CA GLN A 111 12.38 -13.77 -0.97
C GLN A 111 12.93 -14.79 -1.99
N HIS A 112 12.09 -15.72 -2.45
CA HIS A 112 12.52 -16.84 -3.31
C HIS A 112 12.21 -16.62 -4.80
N THR A 113 11.63 -15.48 -5.18
CA THR A 113 11.34 -15.24 -6.60
C THR A 113 12.61 -15.07 -7.44
N PRO A 114 12.73 -15.80 -8.56
CA PRO A 114 13.75 -15.52 -9.58
C PRO A 114 13.42 -14.29 -10.42
N VAL A 115 12.18 -13.78 -10.33
CA VAL A 115 11.73 -12.63 -11.12
C VAL A 115 12.41 -11.37 -10.59
N PRO A 116 12.96 -10.49 -11.44
CA PRO A 116 13.45 -9.18 -11.05
C PRO A 116 12.37 -8.42 -10.28
N LEU A 117 12.71 -7.98 -9.07
CA LEU A 117 11.81 -7.31 -8.14
C LEU A 117 12.41 -6.00 -7.69
N SER A 118 11.62 -4.93 -7.72
CA SER A 118 11.99 -3.61 -7.24
C SER A 118 10.89 -2.96 -6.41
N LEU A 119 11.25 -1.92 -5.67
CA LEU A 119 10.36 -1.14 -4.82
C LEU A 119 10.53 0.35 -5.12
N ILE A 120 9.41 1.07 -5.23
CA ILE A 120 9.35 2.53 -5.18
C ILE A 120 8.51 2.89 -3.97
N ASP A 121 9.04 3.69 -3.04
CA ASP A 121 8.38 3.96 -1.77
C ASP A 121 8.41 5.44 -1.41
N GLY A 122 7.28 5.95 -0.90
CA GLY A 122 7.17 7.27 -0.32
C GLY A 122 7.59 7.26 1.15
N VAL A 123 8.76 7.82 1.45
CA VAL A 123 9.37 7.71 2.78
C VAL A 123 8.59 8.38 3.91
N TYR A 124 7.69 9.31 3.58
CA TYR A 124 6.82 10.00 4.54
C TYR A 124 5.51 9.28 4.82
N ASP A 125 5.27 8.12 4.20
CA ASP A 125 4.10 7.30 4.51
C ASP A 125 4.10 6.88 5.99
N PRO A 126 3.12 7.32 6.79
CA PRO A 126 3.06 6.96 8.21
C PRO A 126 2.74 5.48 8.45
N VAL A 127 2.24 4.77 7.44
CA VAL A 127 1.79 3.37 7.54
C VAL A 127 2.88 2.40 7.12
N SER A 128 3.56 2.68 6.00
CA SER A 128 4.51 1.78 5.36
C SER A 128 5.63 2.53 4.59
N GLY A 129 6.17 3.61 5.14
CA GLY A 129 7.25 4.38 4.54
C GLY A 129 8.64 3.86 4.92
N ALA A 130 9.58 4.74 5.25
CA ALA A 130 10.99 4.42 5.48
C ALA A 130 11.25 3.19 6.37
N HIS A 131 10.41 2.94 7.38
CA HIS A 131 10.54 1.77 8.25
C HIS A 131 10.20 0.45 7.53
N MET A 132 9.33 0.48 6.53
CA MET A 132 9.06 -0.67 5.66
C MET A 132 10.21 -0.87 4.67
N VAL A 133 10.76 0.21 4.10
CA VAL A 133 11.94 0.17 3.23
C VAL A 133 13.14 -0.46 3.94
N ALA A 134 13.40 -0.06 5.20
CA ALA A 134 14.47 -0.68 6.00
C ALA A 134 14.28 -2.21 6.08
N ARG A 135 13.06 -2.66 6.39
CA ARG A 135 12.75 -4.09 6.44
C ARG A 135 12.84 -4.77 5.09
N PHE A 136 12.48 -4.08 4.01
CA PHE A 136 12.63 -4.61 2.65
C PHE A 136 14.09 -4.89 2.32
N ARG A 137 15.00 -3.98 2.65
CA ARG A 137 16.44 -4.16 2.43
C ARG A 137 17.03 -5.30 3.24
N GLU A 138 16.55 -5.51 4.47
CA GLU A 138 16.97 -6.64 5.32
C GLU A 138 16.56 -7.99 4.74
N LEU A 139 15.31 -8.12 4.30
CA LEU A 139 14.73 -9.39 3.85
C LEU A 139 15.02 -9.70 2.38
N LEU A 140 15.31 -8.69 1.58
CA LEU A 140 15.46 -8.75 0.13
C LEU A 140 16.72 -7.99 -0.31
N PRO A 141 17.92 -8.39 0.18
CA PRO A 141 19.16 -7.69 -0.13
C PRO A 141 19.44 -7.71 -1.63
N GLY A 142 20.03 -6.62 -2.14
CA GLY A 142 20.38 -6.48 -3.55
C GLY A 142 19.24 -6.14 -4.50
N ARG A 143 17.98 -6.05 -4.01
CA ARG A 143 16.86 -5.58 -4.83
C ARG A 143 16.88 -4.06 -4.96
N LEU A 144 16.45 -3.55 -6.14
CA LEU A 144 16.40 -2.11 -6.39
C LEU A 144 15.32 -1.44 -5.54
N VAL A 145 15.66 -0.30 -4.94
CA VAL A 145 14.75 0.52 -4.15
C VAL A 145 14.94 1.98 -4.54
N THR A 146 13.85 2.64 -4.90
CA THR A 146 13.80 4.11 -5.07
C THR A 146 12.94 4.70 -3.97
N GLU A 147 13.52 5.61 -3.19
CA GLU A 147 12.83 6.36 -2.13
C GLU A 147 12.46 7.75 -2.65
N LEU A 148 11.17 8.11 -2.52
CA LEU A 148 10.62 9.39 -2.95
C LEU A 148 10.18 10.22 -1.74
N ALA A 149 10.33 11.54 -1.82
CA ALA A 149 9.94 12.48 -0.76
C ALA A 149 8.43 12.74 -0.74
N CYS A 150 7.62 11.68 -0.74
CA CYS A 150 6.15 11.70 -0.74
C CYS A 150 5.58 10.72 0.30
N GLY A 151 4.25 10.65 0.34
CA GLY A 151 3.52 9.78 1.27
C GLY A 151 3.10 8.44 0.65
N HIS A 152 1.86 8.03 0.96
CA HIS A 152 1.34 6.68 0.68
C HIS A 152 1.05 6.40 -0.81
N PHE A 153 0.88 7.43 -1.62
CA PHE A 153 0.46 7.30 -3.01
C PHE A 153 1.48 7.92 -3.98
N PRO A 154 2.72 7.39 -4.06
CA PRO A 154 3.79 7.99 -4.88
C PRO A 154 3.37 8.21 -6.32
N GLN A 155 2.56 7.32 -6.92
CA GLN A 155 2.05 7.46 -8.28
C GLN A 155 1.08 8.63 -8.48
N VAL A 156 0.52 9.17 -7.41
CA VAL A 156 -0.36 10.35 -7.42
C VAL A 156 0.39 11.61 -7.00
N GLU A 157 1.30 11.44 -6.05
CA GLU A 157 2.03 12.54 -5.41
C GLU A 157 3.23 13.00 -6.25
N MET A 158 3.91 12.07 -6.93
CA MET A 158 5.12 12.31 -7.71
C MET A 158 5.14 11.43 -8.99
N PRO A 159 4.17 11.59 -9.92
CA PRO A 159 3.98 10.69 -11.06
C PRO A 159 5.19 10.64 -12.01
N GLU A 160 5.84 11.78 -12.27
CA GLU A 160 7.01 11.83 -13.15
C GLU A 160 8.20 11.04 -12.56
N GLN A 161 8.44 11.21 -11.24
CA GLN A 161 9.53 10.50 -10.56
C GLN A 161 9.25 9.00 -10.47
N VAL A 162 7.99 8.61 -10.30
CA VAL A 162 7.58 7.19 -10.34
C VAL A 162 7.82 6.63 -11.73
N LEU A 163 7.43 7.34 -12.80
CA LEU A 163 7.65 6.91 -14.17
C LEU A 163 9.15 6.76 -14.46
N GLN A 164 9.96 7.75 -14.07
CA GLN A 164 11.41 7.70 -14.23
C GLN A 164 12.03 6.49 -13.51
N ALA A 165 11.62 6.25 -12.25
CA ALA A 165 12.10 5.11 -11.48
C ALA A 165 11.68 3.76 -12.11
N LEU A 166 10.44 3.65 -12.59
CA LEU A 166 9.96 2.47 -13.31
C LEU A 166 10.80 2.18 -14.55
N THR A 167 11.06 3.20 -15.37
CA THR A 167 11.88 3.06 -16.59
C THR A 167 13.29 2.59 -16.23
N GLN A 168 13.93 3.23 -15.26
CA GLN A 168 15.28 2.84 -14.80
C GLN A 168 15.32 1.40 -14.24
N HIS A 169 14.26 0.96 -13.55
CA HIS A 169 14.18 -0.41 -13.02
C HIS A 169 13.96 -1.45 -14.14
N TRP A 170 13.38 -1.04 -15.26
CA TRP A 170 13.09 -1.94 -16.37
C TRP A 170 14.26 -2.07 -17.36
N GLU A 171 15.16 -1.13 -17.41
CA GLU A 171 16.36 -1.16 -18.25
C GLU A 171 17.50 -2.01 -17.63
N LYS A 172 17.45 -2.29 -16.32
CA LYS A 172 18.41 -3.14 -15.58
C LYS A 172 17.90 -4.57 -15.45
#